data_9517cccc79610e12fe3d1da52b5d7133
#
_entry.id   9517cccc79610e12fe3d1da52b5d7133
#
_cell.length_a   1.000
_cell.length_b   1.000
_cell.length_c   1.000
_cell.angle_alpha   90.00
_cell.angle_beta   90.00
_cell.angle_gamma   90.00
#
_symmetry.space_group_name_H-M   'P 1'
#
loop_
_entity.id
_entity.type
_entity.pdbx_description
1 polymer ?
#
loop_
_entity_poly.entity_id
_entity_poly.type
_entity_poly.pdbx_seq_one_letter_code
_entity_poly.pdbx_strand_id
1 'polypeptide(L)'
;MLFILLLVFVGIAAGLAWFLIAHDHGEREPIAALWMAAGFGVVGALVAAWLEHWLIPANNVLPGTASGTLLSASLAVGAIEEICKFLPLAAVLYGRRYFNEHTDGVIYFALAGLGFGLPENILYTLQYGSKTGLTRVLLTPMFHAATTGLVGYYLAKRKLAGRSPFLVAVPLAAAILLHGLYDFGLTSGSALYGSISILITLGVSAGLFLIFLKATEHDQDLGLSAVGHNRFCRSCGTPNAQHHLYCTHCGQRA
;
A
#
# COMPACT_ATOMS: atom_id res chain seq x y z
N MET A 1 18.27 -8.49 -19.74
CA MET A 1 18.20 -7.41 -18.73
C MET A 1 16.80 -7.30 -18.12
N LEU A 2 15.73 -7.06 -18.89
CA LEU A 2 14.35 -6.94 -18.36
C LEU A 2 13.96 -8.14 -17.48
N PHE A 3 14.23 -9.36 -17.91
CA PHE A 3 13.91 -10.56 -17.15
C PHE A 3 14.61 -10.59 -15.77
N ILE A 4 15.88 -10.17 -15.71
CA ILE A 4 16.62 -10.10 -14.42
C ILE A 4 16.01 -9.04 -13.52
N LEU A 5 15.68 -7.86 -14.05
CA LEU A 5 15.03 -6.80 -13.29
C LEU A 5 13.66 -7.24 -12.74
N LEU A 6 12.90 -7.98 -13.54
CA LEU A 6 11.62 -8.55 -13.12
C LEU A 6 11.81 -9.56 -11.98
N LEU A 7 12.79 -10.46 -12.08
CA LEU A 7 13.09 -11.41 -11.00
C LEU A 7 13.50 -10.69 -9.69
N VAL A 8 14.32 -9.65 -9.79
CA VAL A 8 14.74 -8.85 -8.63
C VAL A 8 13.52 -8.12 -8.03
N PHE A 9 12.68 -7.50 -8.87
CA PHE A 9 11.46 -6.86 -8.40
C PHE A 9 10.53 -7.84 -7.66
N VAL A 10 10.24 -8.99 -8.28
CA VAL A 10 9.40 -10.03 -7.68
C VAL A 10 10.02 -10.56 -6.38
N GLY A 11 11.35 -10.72 -6.33
CA GLY A 11 12.05 -11.13 -5.12
C GLY A 11 11.91 -10.11 -3.99
N ILE A 12 12.08 -8.83 -4.26
CA ILE A 12 11.89 -7.75 -3.28
C ILE A 12 10.42 -7.69 -2.82
N ALA A 13 9.48 -7.71 -3.77
CA ALA A 13 8.06 -7.67 -3.46
C ALA A 13 7.62 -8.88 -2.62
N ALA A 14 8.09 -10.09 -2.98
CA ALA A 14 7.82 -11.31 -2.20
C ALA A 14 8.45 -11.25 -0.80
N GLY A 15 9.67 -10.72 -0.68
CA GLY A 15 10.34 -10.53 0.61
C GLY A 15 9.59 -9.56 1.52
N LEU A 16 9.13 -8.42 1.00
CA LEU A 16 8.32 -7.45 1.74
C LEU A 16 6.96 -8.03 2.13
N ALA A 17 6.28 -8.70 1.21
CA ALA A 17 5.01 -9.37 1.48
C ALA A 17 5.17 -10.45 2.56
N TRP A 18 6.19 -11.30 2.42
CA TRP A 18 6.52 -12.32 3.42
C TRP A 18 6.80 -11.71 4.78
N PHE A 19 7.59 -10.63 4.83
CA PHE A 19 7.90 -9.94 6.09
C PHE A 19 6.62 -9.48 6.79
N LEU A 20 5.73 -8.78 6.09
CA LEU A 20 4.48 -8.27 6.68
C LEU A 20 3.58 -9.41 7.16
N ILE A 21 3.40 -10.46 6.34
CA ILE A 21 2.54 -11.60 6.67
C ILE A 21 3.15 -12.47 7.80
N ALA A 22 4.47 -12.66 7.80
CA ALA A 22 5.14 -13.48 8.81
C ALA A 22 5.20 -12.82 10.20
N HIS A 23 5.17 -11.49 10.26
CA HIS A 23 5.17 -10.71 11.50
C HIS A 23 3.77 -10.20 11.87
N ASP A 24 2.76 -10.64 11.16
CA ASP A 24 1.37 -10.48 11.58
C ASP A 24 1.09 -11.43 12.75
N HIS A 25 0.76 -10.85 13.88
CA HIS A 25 0.42 -11.58 15.11
C HIS A 25 -1.10 -11.75 15.28
N GLY A 26 -1.86 -11.27 14.30
CA GLY A 26 -3.30 -11.36 14.22
C GLY A 26 -3.83 -12.73 13.78
N GLU A 27 -5.06 -12.75 13.31
CA GLU A 27 -5.61 -13.93 12.64
C GLU A 27 -4.99 -14.06 11.24
N ARG A 28 -4.84 -15.31 10.77
CA ARG A 28 -4.26 -15.54 9.44
C ARG A 28 -5.20 -15.04 8.35
N GLU A 29 -4.66 -14.17 7.50
CA GLU A 29 -5.38 -13.62 6.39
C GLU A 29 -5.77 -14.69 5.34
N PRO A 30 -7.00 -14.64 4.79
CA PRO A 30 -7.37 -15.52 3.69
C PRO A 30 -6.45 -15.33 2.49
N ILE A 31 -5.79 -16.41 2.05
CA ILE A 31 -4.85 -16.38 0.91
C ILE A 31 -5.49 -15.76 -0.33
N ALA A 32 -6.78 -16.05 -0.58
CA ALA A 32 -7.53 -15.46 -1.69
C ALA A 32 -7.65 -13.92 -1.57
N ALA A 33 -7.76 -13.39 -0.35
CA ALA A 33 -7.85 -11.95 -0.10
C ALA A 33 -6.48 -11.27 -0.30
N LEU A 34 -5.38 -11.93 0.07
CA LEU A 34 -4.02 -11.43 -0.20
C LEU A 34 -3.76 -11.33 -1.72
N TRP A 35 -4.07 -12.38 -2.47
CA TRP A 35 -3.96 -12.35 -3.95
C TRP A 35 -4.91 -11.33 -4.59
N MET A 36 -6.12 -11.21 -4.05
CA MET A 36 -7.07 -10.20 -4.51
C MET A 36 -6.49 -8.79 -4.32
N ALA A 37 -5.91 -8.48 -3.17
CA ALA A 37 -5.30 -7.18 -2.90
C ALA A 37 -4.17 -6.86 -3.89
N ALA A 38 -3.24 -7.80 -4.11
CA ALA A 38 -2.19 -7.66 -5.12
C ALA A 38 -2.77 -7.49 -6.54
N GLY A 39 -3.81 -8.25 -6.88
CA GLY A 39 -4.51 -8.16 -8.17
C GLY A 39 -5.18 -6.80 -8.39
N PHE A 40 -5.79 -6.22 -7.36
CA PHE A 40 -6.31 -4.84 -7.42
C PHE A 40 -5.21 -3.82 -7.71
N GLY A 41 -4.00 -4.02 -7.17
CA GLY A 41 -2.85 -3.21 -7.50
C GLY A 41 -2.49 -3.29 -8.99
N VAL A 42 -2.37 -4.51 -9.53
CA VAL A 42 -2.06 -4.73 -10.96
C VAL A 42 -3.10 -4.06 -11.87
N VAL A 43 -4.39 -4.28 -11.59
CA VAL A 43 -5.48 -3.66 -12.35
C VAL A 43 -5.46 -2.14 -12.19
N GLY A 44 -5.21 -1.65 -10.96
CA GLY A 44 -5.05 -0.22 -10.67
C GLY A 44 -3.98 0.45 -11.51
N ALA A 45 -2.82 -0.20 -11.70
CA ALA A 45 -1.75 0.32 -12.55
C ALA A 45 -2.15 0.44 -14.02
N LEU A 46 -2.87 -0.56 -14.54
CA LEU A 46 -3.36 -0.51 -15.93
C LEU A 46 -4.41 0.59 -16.13
N VAL A 47 -5.30 0.77 -15.16
CA VAL A 47 -6.31 1.85 -15.18
C VAL A 47 -5.62 3.22 -15.03
N ALA A 48 -4.63 3.36 -14.14
CA ALA A 48 -3.88 4.59 -13.97
C ALA A 48 -3.15 4.97 -15.26
N ALA A 49 -2.40 4.05 -15.86
CA ALA A 49 -1.70 4.28 -17.14
C ALA A 49 -2.65 4.71 -18.27
N TRP A 50 -3.86 4.11 -18.31
CA TRP A 50 -4.90 4.51 -19.26
C TRP A 50 -5.41 5.93 -18.99
N LEU A 51 -5.69 6.30 -17.75
CA LEU A 51 -6.14 7.64 -17.36
C LEU A 51 -5.06 8.70 -17.64
N GLU A 52 -3.83 8.42 -17.30
CA GLU A 52 -2.68 9.30 -17.51
C GLU A 52 -2.48 9.58 -19.00
N HIS A 53 -2.59 8.55 -19.84
CA HIS A 53 -2.47 8.71 -21.30
C HIS A 53 -3.48 9.73 -21.85
N TRP A 54 -4.70 9.78 -21.29
CA TRP A 54 -5.75 10.69 -21.77
C TRP A 54 -5.75 12.05 -21.06
N LEU A 55 -5.34 12.11 -19.81
CA LEU A 55 -5.47 13.31 -18.98
C LEU A 55 -4.20 14.13 -18.90
N ILE A 56 -3.03 13.52 -19.12
CA ILE A 56 -1.73 14.17 -18.95
C ILE A 56 -1.00 14.19 -20.29
N PRO A 57 -0.73 15.38 -20.85
CA PRO A 57 0.07 15.47 -22.07
C PRO A 57 1.46 14.89 -21.86
N ALA A 58 1.88 13.95 -22.72
CA ALA A 58 3.13 13.20 -22.58
C ALA A 58 4.38 14.12 -22.49
N ASN A 59 4.36 15.27 -23.17
CA ASN A 59 5.44 16.26 -23.13
C ASN A 59 5.59 16.95 -21.77
N ASN A 60 4.59 16.89 -20.90
CA ASN A 60 4.62 17.51 -19.56
C ASN A 60 5.38 16.68 -18.52
N VAL A 61 5.65 15.40 -18.79
CA VAL A 61 6.35 14.46 -17.91
C VAL A 61 7.71 14.02 -18.43
N LEU A 62 8.23 14.69 -19.47
CA LEU A 62 9.54 14.37 -20.04
C LEU A 62 10.68 15.12 -19.32
N PRO A 63 11.90 14.54 -19.28
CA PRO A 63 13.09 15.26 -18.86
C PRO A 63 13.31 16.54 -19.69
N GLY A 64 13.62 17.63 -19.02
CA GLY A 64 13.80 18.94 -19.67
C GLY A 64 12.52 19.79 -19.75
N THR A 65 11.37 19.28 -19.35
CA THR A 65 10.14 20.07 -19.17
C THR A 65 10.36 21.16 -18.10
N ALA A 66 9.76 22.34 -18.30
CA ALA A 66 9.81 23.42 -17.32
C ALA A 66 9.36 22.93 -15.94
N SER A 67 10.11 23.26 -14.89
CA SER A 67 9.93 22.67 -13.55
C SER A 67 8.51 22.81 -13.00
N GLY A 68 7.83 23.93 -13.24
CA GLY A 68 6.45 24.13 -12.80
C GLY A 68 5.46 23.20 -13.52
N THR A 69 5.61 23.02 -14.82
CA THR A 69 4.79 22.10 -15.62
C THR A 69 5.06 20.64 -15.22
N LEU A 70 6.33 20.26 -15.06
CA LEU A 70 6.71 18.93 -14.62
C LEU A 70 6.15 18.62 -13.22
N LEU A 71 6.27 19.54 -12.27
CA LEU A 71 5.75 19.36 -10.91
C LEU A 71 4.22 19.19 -10.91
N SER A 72 3.49 20.04 -11.66
CA SER A 72 2.03 19.92 -11.73
C SER A 72 1.58 18.60 -12.37
N ALA A 73 2.26 18.16 -13.42
CA ALA A 73 2.00 16.88 -14.07
C ALA A 73 2.31 15.69 -13.13
N SER A 74 3.46 15.71 -12.44
CA SER A 74 3.82 14.68 -11.47
C SER A 74 2.84 14.59 -10.30
N LEU A 75 2.33 15.72 -9.82
CA LEU A 75 1.27 15.72 -8.79
C LEU A 75 -0.05 15.12 -9.32
N ALA A 76 -0.38 15.36 -10.60
CA ALA A 76 -1.56 14.77 -11.23
C ALA A 76 -1.38 13.24 -11.41
N VAL A 77 -0.20 12.77 -11.83
CA VAL A 77 0.15 11.33 -11.89
C VAL A 77 0.00 10.70 -10.50
N GLY A 78 0.64 11.27 -9.48
CA GLY A 78 0.53 10.77 -8.11
C GLY A 78 -0.92 10.70 -7.60
N ALA A 79 -1.77 11.69 -7.97
CA ALA A 79 -3.19 11.66 -7.60
C ALA A 79 -3.93 10.51 -8.29
N ILE A 80 -3.76 10.32 -9.59
CA ILE A 80 -4.38 9.25 -10.37
C ILE A 80 -3.98 7.90 -9.79
N GLU A 81 -2.67 7.68 -9.58
CA GLU A 81 -2.16 6.41 -9.11
C GLU A 81 -2.61 6.07 -7.69
N GLU A 82 -2.47 6.99 -6.73
CA GLU A 82 -2.86 6.70 -5.34
C GLU A 82 -4.38 6.47 -5.23
N ILE A 83 -5.19 7.17 -6.02
CA ILE A 83 -6.63 6.93 -6.08
C ILE A 83 -6.92 5.54 -6.68
N CYS A 84 -6.27 5.16 -7.78
CA CYS A 84 -6.45 3.86 -8.44
C CYS A 84 -5.98 2.70 -7.57
N LYS A 85 -4.94 2.86 -6.76
CA LYS A 85 -4.48 1.88 -5.78
C LYS A 85 -5.47 1.71 -4.63
N PHE A 86 -5.96 2.82 -4.10
CA PHE A 86 -6.66 2.85 -2.82
C PHE A 86 -8.16 2.60 -2.96
N LEU A 87 -8.89 3.37 -3.79
CA LEU A 87 -10.35 3.39 -3.75
C LEU A 87 -11.01 2.05 -4.12
N PRO A 88 -10.60 1.33 -5.19
CA PRO A 88 -11.28 0.09 -5.56
C PRO A 88 -11.12 -0.99 -4.49
N LEU A 89 -9.92 -1.14 -3.93
CA LEU A 89 -9.65 -2.10 -2.87
C LEU A 89 -10.36 -1.72 -1.57
N ALA A 90 -10.37 -0.44 -1.20
CA ALA A 90 -11.08 0.07 -0.02
C ALA A 90 -12.58 -0.22 -0.10
N ALA A 91 -13.22 -0.02 -1.27
CA ALA A 91 -14.63 -0.30 -1.48
C ALA A 91 -14.97 -1.79 -1.27
N VAL A 92 -14.07 -2.68 -1.67
CA VAL A 92 -14.27 -4.14 -1.50
C VAL A 92 -13.98 -4.58 -0.07
N LEU A 93 -12.87 -4.15 0.53
CA LEU A 93 -12.41 -4.62 1.84
C LEU A 93 -13.20 -4.06 3.00
N TYR A 94 -13.67 -2.81 2.92
CA TYR A 94 -14.29 -2.12 4.05
C TYR A 94 -15.47 -2.89 4.66
N GLY A 95 -16.25 -3.60 3.84
CA GLY A 95 -17.39 -4.41 4.28
C GLY A 95 -17.02 -5.86 4.67
N ARG A 96 -15.76 -6.28 4.52
CA ARG A 96 -15.37 -7.67 4.77
C ARG A 96 -15.15 -7.92 6.26
N ARG A 97 -15.50 -9.13 6.71
CA ARG A 97 -15.37 -9.53 8.12
C ARG A 97 -13.91 -9.75 8.52
N TYR A 98 -13.10 -10.26 7.59
CA TYR A 98 -11.67 -10.49 7.78
C TYR A 98 -10.83 -9.20 7.70
N PHE A 99 -11.41 -8.05 7.42
CA PHE A 99 -10.78 -6.74 7.55
C PHE A 99 -11.16 -6.15 8.91
N ASN A 100 -10.57 -6.68 9.98
CA ASN A 100 -10.98 -6.49 11.37
C ASN A 100 -9.82 -6.16 12.33
N GLU A 101 -8.59 -6.01 11.81
CA GLU A 101 -7.40 -5.62 12.55
C GLU A 101 -6.75 -4.39 11.91
N HIS A 102 -5.91 -3.68 12.65
CA HIS A 102 -5.16 -2.53 12.10
C HIS A 102 -4.07 -3.01 11.14
N THR A 103 -3.47 -4.16 11.43
CA THR A 103 -2.48 -4.84 10.59
C THR A 103 -3.04 -5.22 9.23
N ASP A 104 -4.32 -5.59 9.13
CA ASP A 104 -4.99 -5.88 7.84
C ASP A 104 -4.90 -4.69 6.88
N GLY A 105 -5.13 -3.49 7.42
CA GLY A 105 -5.01 -2.26 6.64
C GLY A 105 -3.62 -2.08 6.06
N VAL A 106 -2.58 -2.37 6.83
CA VAL A 106 -1.19 -2.32 6.36
C VAL A 106 -0.94 -3.41 5.31
N ILE A 107 -1.27 -4.66 5.62
CA ILE A 107 -0.94 -5.83 4.79
C ILE A 107 -1.63 -5.76 3.43
N TYR A 108 -2.96 -5.65 3.40
CA TYR A 108 -3.70 -5.65 2.14
C TYR A 108 -3.33 -4.47 1.24
N PHE A 109 -3.17 -3.29 1.82
CA PHE A 109 -2.87 -2.10 1.02
C PHE A 109 -1.39 -2.02 0.61
N ALA A 110 -0.45 -2.54 1.41
CA ALA A 110 0.93 -2.71 0.97
C ALA A 110 1.02 -3.72 -0.18
N LEU A 111 0.27 -4.84 -0.13
CA LEU A 111 0.19 -5.80 -1.24
C LEU A 111 -0.39 -5.17 -2.52
N ALA A 112 -1.39 -4.30 -2.40
CA ALA A 112 -1.90 -3.55 -3.55
C ALA A 112 -0.82 -2.61 -4.13
N GLY A 113 -0.07 -1.91 -3.28
CA GLY A 113 1.08 -1.10 -3.70
C GLY A 113 2.14 -1.91 -4.44
N LEU A 114 2.51 -3.09 -3.91
CA LEU A 114 3.45 -4.01 -4.57
C LEU A 114 2.92 -4.51 -5.92
N GLY A 115 1.64 -4.88 -5.96
CA GLY A 115 0.98 -5.30 -7.21
C GLY A 115 0.94 -4.20 -8.26
N PHE A 116 0.73 -2.95 -7.84
CA PHE A 116 0.74 -1.78 -8.73
C PHE A 116 2.13 -1.52 -9.32
N GLY A 117 3.16 -1.56 -8.51
CA GLY A 117 4.53 -1.28 -8.96
C GLY A 117 5.07 -2.28 -9.98
N LEU A 118 4.49 -3.49 -10.09
CA LEU A 118 4.99 -4.51 -11.03
C LEU A 118 4.77 -4.11 -12.50
N PRO A 119 3.53 -3.86 -13.00
CA PRO A 119 3.34 -3.42 -14.38
C PRO A 119 3.99 -2.07 -14.66
N GLU A 120 3.96 -1.16 -13.69
CA GLU A 120 4.61 0.15 -13.83
C GLU A 120 6.11 0.02 -14.09
N ASN A 121 6.85 -0.77 -13.31
CA ASN A 121 8.28 -0.99 -13.53
C ASN A 121 8.57 -1.66 -14.88
N ILE A 122 7.71 -2.56 -15.35
CA ILE A 122 7.82 -3.16 -16.68
C ILE A 122 7.68 -2.07 -17.74
N LEU A 123 6.64 -1.24 -17.68
CA LEU A 123 6.38 -0.18 -18.64
C LEU A 123 7.53 0.84 -18.68
N TYR A 124 7.98 1.32 -17.53
CA TYR A 124 9.13 2.25 -17.46
C TYR A 124 10.43 1.64 -17.97
N THR A 125 10.68 0.35 -17.72
CA THR A 125 11.88 -0.31 -18.25
C THR A 125 11.83 -0.45 -19.76
N LEU A 126 10.66 -0.76 -20.32
CA LEU A 126 10.46 -0.86 -21.76
C LEU A 126 10.58 0.51 -22.46
N GLN A 127 10.03 1.56 -21.83
CA GLN A 127 9.98 2.90 -22.42
C GLN A 127 11.31 3.66 -22.30
N TYR A 128 11.97 3.58 -21.12
CA TYR A 128 13.15 4.39 -20.79
C TYR A 128 14.44 3.57 -20.64
N GLY A 129 14.37 2.27 -20.84
CA GLY A 129 15.51 1.38 -20.85
C GLY A 129 15.95 0.83 -19.49
N SER A 130 16.90 -0.08 -19.51
CA SER A 130 17.32 -0.87 -18.34
C SER A 130 17.96 -0.05 -17.21
N LYS A 131 18.57 1.10 -17.51
CA LYS A 131 19.15 1.98 -16.47
C LYS A 131 18.05 2.53 -15.56
N THR A 132 16.96 3.01 -16.14
CA THR A 132 15.78 3.46 -15.42
C THR A 132 15.16 2.32 -14.61
N GLY A 133 15.00 1.13 -15.24
CA GLY A 133 14.51 -0.06 -14.57
C GLY A 133 15.33 -0.45 -13.34
N LEU A 134 16.67 -0.36 -13.41
CA LEU A 134 17.54 -0.68 -12.27
C LEU A 134 17.34 0.27 -11.08
N THR A 135 17.20 1.56 -11.33
CA THR A 135 16.94 2.54 -10.28
C THR A 135 15.58 2.30 -9.63
N ARG A 136 14.55 2.06 -10.43
CA ARG A 136 13.18 1.87 -9.98
C ARG A 136 12.97 0.53 -9.25
N VAL A 137 13.64 -0.54 -9.66
CA VAL A 137 13.44 -1.87 -9.06
C VAL A 137 13.78 -1.93 -7.58
N LEU A 138 14.64 -1.05 -7.09
CA LEU A 138 14.99 -0.97 -5.67
C LEU A 138 14.05 -0.04 -4.89
N LEU A 139 13.68 1.09 -5.46
CA LEU A 139 12.94 2.14 -4.78
C LEU A 139 11.42 1.95 -4.87
N THR A 140 10.92 1.63 -6.07
CA THR A 140 9.49 1.63 -6.37
C THR A 140 8.67 0.63 -5.54
N PRO A 141 9.10 -0.64 -5.33
CA PRO A 141 8.34 -1.58 -4.50
C PRO A 141 8.14 -1.08 -3.07
N MET A 142 9.21 -0.55 -2.47
CA MET A 142 9.16 -0.02 -1.11
C MET A 142 8.28 1.21 -1.01
N PHE A 143 8.39 2.11 -2.00
CA PHE A 143 7.62 3.34 -2.04
C PHE A 143 6.11 3.07 -2.15
N HIS A 144 5.68 2.28 -3.14
CA HIS A 144 4.26 1.96 -3.33
C HIS A 144 3.66 1.15 -2.18
N ALA A 145 4.41 0.15 -1.66
CA ALA A 145 3.96 -0.58 -0.48
C ALA A 145 3.76 0.37 0.72
N ALA A 146 4.69 1.33 0.90
CA ALA A 146 4.67 2.24 2.03
C ALA A 146 3.53 3.26 1.93
N THR A 147 3.40 3.97 0.81
CA THR A 147 2.36 5.00 0.64
C THR A 147 0.97 4.39 0.78
N THR A 148 0.70 3.29 0.05
CA THR A 148 -0.61 2.66 0.06
C THR A 148 -0.91 1.97 1.40
N GLY A 149 0.07 1.27 2.00
CA GLY A 149 -0.07 0.62 3.30
C GLY A 149 -0.33 1.60 4.45
N LEU A 150 0.32 2.76 4.43
CA LEU A 150 0.05 3.84 5.39
C LEU A 150 -1.40 4.31 5.33
N VAL A 151 -1.95 4.54 4.12
CA VAL A 151 -3.36 4.93 3.95
C VAL A 151 -4.29 3.80 4.41
N GLY A 152 -3.94 2.55 4.11
CA GLY A 152 -4.67 1.35 4.54
C GLY A 152 -4.80 1.21 6.05
N TYR A 153 -3.72 1.47 6.80
CA TYR A 153 -3.76 1.52 8.27
C TYR A 153 -4.83 2.50 8.78
N TYR A 154 -4.88 3.70 8.22
CA TYR A 154 -5.88 4.69 8.64
C TYR A 154 -7.30 4.32 8.23
N LEU A 155 -7.47 3.54 7.14
CA LEU A 155 -8.77 2.98 6.77
C LEU A 155 -9.24 1.94 7.80
N ALA A 156 -8.37 1.02 8.21
CA ALA A 156 -8.66 0.05 9.27
C ALA A 156 -9.00 0.76 10.59
N LYS A 157 -8.17 1.72 10.98
CA LYS A 157 -8.41 2.54 12.18
C LYS A 157 -9.74 3.29 12.14
N ARG A 158 -10.16 3.79 10.98
CA ARG A 158 -11.49 4.40 10.81
C ARG A 158 -12.58 3.37 11.01
N LYS A 159 -12.45 2.19 10.40
CA LYS A 159 -13.46 1.13 10.48
C LYS A 159 -13.65 0.65 11.92
N LEU A 160 -12.54 0.37 12.61
CA LEU A 160 -12.56 -0.20 13.97
C LEU A 160 -13.00 0.80 15.03
N ALA A 161 -12.65 2.07 14.89
CA ALA A 161 -12.95 3.11 15.87
C ALA A 161 -14.17 3.98 15.50
N GLY A 162 -14.85 3.74 14.38
CA GLY A 162 -16.02 4.53 13.95
C GLY A 162 -15.71 6.02 13.71
N ARG A 163 -14.48 6.35 13.31
CA ARG A 163 -14.00 7.73 13.24
C ARG A 163 -14.37 8.43 11.92
N SER A 164 -14.18 9.76 11.91
CA SER A 164 -14.43 10.63 10.76
C SER A 164 -13.69 10.18 9.48
N PRO A 165 -14.27 10.39 8.27
CA PRO A 165 -13.61 10.13 6.99
C PRO A 165 -12.31 10.93 6.78
N PHE A 166 -12.16 12.09 7.44
CA PHE A 166 -10.91 12.88 7.39
C PHE A 166 -9.69 12.11 7.89
N LEU A 167 -9.89 11.09 8.73
CA LEU A 167 -8.82 10.22 9.20
C LEU A 167 -8.11 9.50 8.03
N VAL A 168 -8.81 9.25 6.93
CA VAL A 168 -8.27 8.60 5.73
C VAL A 168 -7.88 9.63 4.67
N ALA A 169 -8.67 10.70 4.53
CA ALA A 169 -8.45 11.73 3.51
C ALA A 169 -7.09 12.44 3.67
N VAL A 170 -6.67 12.73 4.91
CA VAL A 170 -5.38 13.39 5.17
C VAL A 170 -4.18 12.52 4.78
N PRO A 171 -4.07 11.25 5.21
CA PRO A 171 -3.01 10.37 4.75
C PRO A 171 -3.01 10.13 3.24
N LEU A 172 -4.19 10.02 2.61
CA LEU A 172 -4.29 9.88 1.16
C LEU A 172 -3.76 11.13 0.45
N ALA A 173 -4.13 12.33 0.88
CA ALA A 173 -3.60 13.57 0.33
C ALA A 173 -2.08 13.69 0.52
N ALA A 174 -1.56 13.25 1.66
CA ALA A 174 -0.12 13.19 1.91
C ALA A 174 0.59 12.19 0.99
N ALA A 175 0.00 11.00 0.78
CA ALA A 175 0.53 10.01 -0.15
C ALA A 175 0.57 10.56 -1.58
N ILE A 176 -0.49 11.22 -2.05
CA ILE A 176 -0.56 11.90 -3.36
C ILE A 176 0.56 12.94 -3.51
N LEU A 177 0.72 13.79 -2.50
CA LEU A 177 1.75 14.83 -2.52
C LEU A 177 3.16 14.23 -2.56
N LEU A 178 3.45 13.27 -1.69
CA LEU A 178 4.75 12.60 -1.62
C LEU A 178 5.04 11.83 -2.91
N HIS A 179 4.04 11.23 -3.52
CA HIS A 179 4.16 10.54 -4.79
C HIS A 179 4.53 11.50 -5.92
N GLY A 180 3.78 12.57 -6.08
CA GLY A 180 4.11 13.58 -7.10
C GLY A 180 5.49 14.21 -6.91
N LEU A 181 5.92 14.45 -5.67
CA LEU A 181 7.27 14.93 -5.37
C LEU A 181 8.35 13.88 -5.68
N TYR A 182 8.07 12.60 -5.41
CA TYR A 182 8.94 11.49 -5.76
C TYR A 182 9.15 11.40 -7.29
N ASP A 183 8.07 11.43 -8.06
CA ASP A 183 8.14 11.37 -9.52
C ASP A 183 8.81 12.62 -10.13
N PHE A 184 8.47 13.80 -9.62
CA PHE A 184 9.14 15.05 -10.01
C PHE A 184 10.65 14.95 -9.81
N GLY A 185 11.08 14.46 -8.66
CA GLY A 185 12.50 14.35 -8.35
C GLY A 185 13.23 13.38 -9.27
N LEU A 186 12.65 12.22 -9.56
CA LEU A 186 13.27 11.24 -10.48
C LEU A 186 13.31 11.72 -11.94
N THR A 187 12.31 12.49 -12.37
CA THR A 187 12.17 12.93 -13.77
C THR A 187 12.88 14.26 -14.06
N SER A 188 13.10 15.10 -13.04
CA SER A 188 13.69 16.44 -13.18
C SER A 188 15.11 16.46 -13.77
N GLY A 189 15.83 15.34 -13.73
CA GLY A 189 17.26 15.26 -14.13
C GLY A 189 18.23 15.91 -13.14
N SER A 190 17.73 16.48 -12.03
CA SER A 190 18.53 17.10 -10.98
C SER A 190 18.98 16.08 -9.94
N ALA A 191 20.28 15.98 -9.68
CA ALA A 191 20.82 15.11 -8.66
C ALA A 191 20.24 15.45 -7.25
N LEU A 192 20.02 16.73 -6.96
CA LEU A 192 19.43 17.17 -5.71
C LEU A 192 17.99 16.64 -5.55
N TYR A 193 17.14 16.83 -6.55
CA TYR A 193 15.75 16.37 -6.49
C TYR A 193 15.66 14.83 -6.52
N GLY A 194 16.54 14.15 -7.27
CA GLY A 194 16.66 12.70 -7.21
C GLY A 194 17.04 12.19 -5.82
N SER A 195 17.95 12.86 -5.13
CA SER A 195 18.30 12.54 -3.73
C SER A 195 17.11 12.75 -2.78
N ILE A 196 16.31 13.78 -2.99
CA ILE A 196 15.07 14.01 -2.23
C ILE A 196 14.08 12.86 -2.44
N SER A 197 13.91 12.35 -3.67
CA SER A 197 13.04 11.18 -3.94
C SER A 197 13.50 9.92 -3.18
N ILE A 198 14.82 9.70 -3.09
CA ILE A 198 15.37 8.61 -2.27
C ILE A 198 15.03 8.81 -0.80
N LEU A 199 15.21 10.02 -0.27
CA LEU A 199 14.89 10.35 1.14
C LEU A 199 13.39 10.20 1.42
N ILE A 200 12.53 10.60 0.48
CA ILE A 200 11.07 10.38 0.58
C ILE A 200 10.79 8.87 0.70
N THR A 201 11.36 8.06 -0.20
CA THR A 201 11.17 6.60 -0.18
C THR A 201 11.60 5.98 1.16
N LEU A 202 12.79 6.35 1.64
CA LEU A 202 13.29 5.86 2.93
C LEU A 202 12.39 6.31 4.09
N GLY A 203 11.95 7.57 4.07
CA GLY A 203 11.07 8.12 5.10
C GLY A 203 9.71 7.45 5.16
N VAL A 204 9.04 7.26 4.01
CA VAL A 204 7.72 6.58 3.98
C VAL A 204 7.85 5.11 4.32
N SER A 205 8.93 4.45 3.91
CA SER A 205 9.19 3.04 4.24
C SER A 205 9.45 2.85 5.73
N ALA A 206 10.24 3.72 6.35
CA ALA A 206 10.43 3.75 7.79
C ALA A 206 9.10 4.04 8.52
N GLY A 207 8.31 4.98 7.99
CA GLY A 207 6.96 5.29 8.49
C GLY A 207 6.04 4.09 8.45
N LEU A 208 6.01 3.34 7.34
CA LEU A 208 5.24 2.10 7.23
C LEU A 208 5.69 1.06 8.28
N PHE A 209 7.00 0.86 8.42
CA PHE A 209 7.54 -0.08 9.39
C PHE A 209 7.12 0.27 10.82
N LEU A 210 7.28 1.55 11.21
CA LEU A 210 6.87 2.02 12.54
C LEU A 210 5.36 1.90 12.78
N ILE A 211 4.55 2.20 11.75
CA ILE A 211 3.09 2.05 11.83
C ILE A 211 2.69 0.58 11.88
N PHE A 212 3.39 -0.30 11.18
CA PHE A 212 3.14 -1.74 11.25
C PHE A 212 3.41 -2.28 12.67
N LEU A 213 4.55 -1.92 13.28
CA LEU A 213 4.83 -2.28 14.68
C LEU A 213 3.76 -1.75 15.63
N LYS A 214 3.35 -0.48 15.45
CA LYS A 214 2.29 0.12 16.26
C LYS A 214 0.91 -0.53 16.03
N ALA A 215 0.61 -0.93 14.80
CA ALA A 215 -0.62 -1.65 14.48
C ALA A 215 -0.67 -2.99 15.22
N THR A 216 0.43 -3.76 15.14
CA THR A 216 0.58 -5.05 15.83
C THR A 216 0.41 -4.90 17.36
N GLU A 217 1.07 -3.90 17.97
CA GLU A 217 0.92 -3.61 19.40
C GLU A 217 -0.53 -3.26 19.76
N HIS A 218 -1.16 -2.40 18.96
CA HIS A 218 -2.52 -1.96 19.20
C HIS A 218 -3.56 -3.09 19.06
N ASP A 219 -3.36 -3.98 18.08
CA ASP A 219 -4.23 -5.15 17.87
C ASP A 219 -4.05 -6.16 19.03
N GLN A 220 -2.84 -6.30 19.60
CA GLN A 220 -2.60 -7.08 20.80
C GLN A 220 -3.31 -6.48 22.02
N ASP A 221 -3.21 -5.18 22.23
CA ASP A 221 -3.85 -4.48 23.36
C ASP A 221 -5.38 -4.58 23.32
N LEU A 222 -5.96 -4.56 22.12
CA LEU A 222 -7.40 -4.74 21.91
C LEU A 222 -7.82 -6.21 21.98
N GLY A 223 -6.88 -7.16 22.13
CA GLY A 223 -7.14 -8.58 22.14
C GLY A 223 -7.60 -9.12 20.79
N LEU A 224 -7.27 -8.42 19.69
CA LEU A 224 -7.58 -8.85 18.33
C LEU A 224 -6.54 -9.84 17.79
N SER A 225 -5.34 -9.89 18.40
CA SER A 225 -4.27 -10.77 17.95
C SER A 225 -4.43 -12.22 18.44
N ALA A 226 -4.09 -13.17 17.55
CA ALA A 226 -4.11 -14.61 17.86
C ALA A 226 -3.09 -15.03 18.95
N VAL A 227 -2.08 -14.22 19.22
CA VAL A 227 -1.04 -14.49 20.24
C VAL A 227 -1.55 -14.28 21.66
N GLY A 228 -2.61 -13.55 21.85
CA GLY A 228 -3.23 -13.23 23.14
C GLY A 228 -4.52 -14.01 23.44
N HIS A 229 -4.52 -15.33 23.36
CA HIS A 229 -5.57 -16.19 23.98
C HIS A 229 -7.04 -15.92 23.60
N ASN A 230 -7.33 -15.17 22.56
CA ASN A 230 -8.71 -14.97 22.12
C ASN A 230 -9.05 -15.92 20.97
N ARG A 231 -10.13 -16.69 21.16
CA ARG A 231 -10.77 -17.41 20.06
C ARG A 231 -11.89 -16.54 19.51
N PHE A 232 -11.98 -16.43 18.20
CA PHE A 232 -13.14 -15.80 17.59
C PHE A 232 -14.35 -16.75 17.65
N CYS A 233 -15.50 -16.22 18.00
CA CYS A 233 -16.73 -16.98 17.98
C CYS A 233 -17.05 -17.42 16.54
N ARG A 234 -17.15 -18.74 16.33
CA ARG A 234 -17.46 -19.31 15.00
C ARG A 234 -18.81 -18.87 14.44
N SER A 235 -19.73 -18.44 15.32
CA SER A 235 -21.08 -18.03 14.92
C SER A 235 -21.19 -16.56 14.54
N CYS A 236 -20.49 -15.65 15.26
CA CYS A 236 -20.65 -14.20 15.07
C CYS A 236 -19.34 -13.45 14.79
N GLY A 237 -18.18 -14.13 14.83
CA GLY A 237 -16.88 -13.53 14.58
C GLY A 237 -16.37 -12.60 15.67
N THR A 238 -17.06 -12.50 16.83
CA THR A 238 -16.61 -11.64 17.93
C THR A 238 -15.44 -12.28 18.67
N PRO A 239 -14.37 -11.51 19.00
CA PRO A 239 -13.29 -11.99 19.84
C PRO A 239 -13.82 -12.49 21.19
N ASN A 240 -13.36 -13.66 21.63
CA ASN A 240 -13.82 -14.28 22.87
C ASN A 240 -12.60 -14.83 23.63
N ALA A 241 -12.45 -14.46 24.90
CA ALA A 241 -11.32 -14.94 25.70
C ALA A 241 -11.33 -16.48 25.81
N GLN A 242 -10.15 -17.12 25.78
CA GLN A 242 -10.03 -18.61 25.77
C GLN A 242 -10.74 -19.32 26.93
N HIS A 243 -10.92 -18.64 28.06
CA HIS A 243 -11.59 -19.18 29.24
C HIS A 243 -13.13 -19.11 29.17
N HIS A 244 -13.69 -18.42 28.17
CA HIS A 244 -15.13 -18.35 27.97
C HIS A 244 -15.61 -19.54 27.15
N LEU A 245 -16.44 -20.37 27.75
CA LEU A 245 -17.09 -21.50 27.07
C LEU A 245 -18.19 -21.06 26.10
N TYR A 246 -18.68 -19.84 26.27
CA TYR A 246 -19.74 -19.24 25.46
C TYR A 246 -19.31 -17.84 25.01
N CYS A 247 -19.70 -17.46 23.82
CA CYS A 247 -19.45 -16.13 23.29
C CYS A 247 -20.16 -15.07 24.11
N THR A 248 -19.43 -14.07 24.58
CA THR A 248 -19.97 -12.97 25.39
C THR A 248 -20.93 -12.06 24.60
N HIS A 249 -20.89 -12.13 23.24
CA HIS A 249 -21.74 -11.32 22.38
C HIS A 249 -23.00 -12.05 21.92
N CYS A 250 -22.89 -13.28 21.39
CA CYS A 250 -24.03 -14.00 20.81
C CYS A 250 -24.51 -15.19 21.64
N GLY A 251 -23.85 -15.52 22.78
CA GLY A 251 -24.22 -16.63 23.67
C GLY A 251 -23.95 -18.04 23.08
N GLN A 252 -23.45 -18.16 21.86
CA GLN A 252 -23.12 -19.47 21.27
C GLN A 252 -21.84 -20.04 21.90
N ARG A 253 -21.72 -21.36 21.90
CA ARG A 253 -20.51 -22.03 22.41
C ARG A 253 -19.30 -21.62 21.56
N ALA A 254 -18.24 -21.14 22.23
CA ALA A 254 -17.02 -20.62 21.60
C ALA A 254 -16.12 -21.76 21.09
#